data_c9685339a9d38eecaf6156fbe27406b5
#
_entry.id   c9685339a9d38eecaf6156fbe27406b5
#
_cell.length_a   1.000
_cell.length_b   1.000
_cell.length_c   1.000
_cell.angle_alpha   90.00
_cell.angle_beta   90.00
_cell.angle_gamma   90.00
#
_symmetry.space_group_name_H-M   'P 1'
#
loop_
_entity.id
_entity.type
_entity.pdbx_description
1 polymer ?
#
loop_
_entity_poly.entity_id
_entity_poly.type
_entity_poly.pdbx_seq_one_letter_code
_entity_poly.pdbx_strand_id
1 'polypeptide(L)'
;MNLINIIATIIGAGVLERYPNLRIGLGESGIGWLPYALDRMDFEYEDRFRDLMKLKPSEYWRRQCRATFQFDRIGARLVDEIGVETLMWGSDYPHPDGVWPESSKYIEEQFEGLRADVVHKITCENAAKFYGLIN
;
A
#
# COMPACT_ATOMS: atom_id res chain seq x y z
N MET A 1 8.10 11.64 8.09
CA MET A 1 7.08 10.78 7.44
C MET A 1 5.83 11.58 7.14
N ASN A 2 5.73 12.20 5.96
CA ASN A 2 4.57 13.03 5.60
C ASN A 2 3.45 12.27 4.88
N LEU A 3 3.69 11.00 4.50
CA LEU A 3 2.76 10.22 3.68
C LEU A 3 1.43 9.91 4.38
N ILE A 4 1.45 9.73 5.70
CA ILE A 4 0.22 9.55 6.49
C ILE A 4 -0.70 10.77 6.31
N ASN A 5 -0.15 11.97 6.42
CA ASN A 5 -0.94 13.20 6.26
C ASN A 5 -1.46 13.35 4.82
N ILE A 6 -0.67 12.98 3.83
CA ILE A 6 -1.06 13.06 2.42
C ILE A 6 -2.24 12.14 2.15
N ILE A 7 -2.14 10.86 2.53
CA ILE A 7 -3.22 9.90 2.27
C ILE A 7 -4.47 10.21 3.09
N ALA A 8 -4.32 10.61 4.35
CA ALA A 8 -5.44 11.04 5.18
C ALA A 8 -6.16 12.26 4.59
N THR A 9 -5.39 13.23 4.05
CA THR A 9 -5.96 14.41 3.39
C THR A 9 -6.70 14.03 2.10
N ILE A 10 -6.12 13.20 1.25
CA ILE A 10 -6.75 12.77 -0.02
C ILE A 10 -8.06 12.03 0.25
N ILE A 11 -8.07 11.10 1.20
CA ILE A 11 -9.26 10.35 1.58
C ILE A 11 -10.28 11.27 2.25
N GLY A 12 -9.87 12.01 3.28
CA GLY A 12 -10.77 12.86 4.07
C GLY A 12 -11.36 14.04 3.27
N ALA A 13 -10.63 14.56 2.28
CA ALA A 13 -11.16 15.56 1.36
C ALA A 13 -12.14 14.97 0.31
N GLY A 14 -12.42 13.67 0.34
CA GLY A 14 -13.35 13.01 -0.58
C GLY A 14 -12.87 12.92 -2.04
N VAL A 15 -11.57 13.02 -2.28
CA VAL A 15 -11.01 12.95 -3.64
C VAL A 15 -11.33 11.61 -4.28
N LEU A 16 -11.14 10.51 -3.54
CA LEU A 16 -11.36 9.16 -4.04
C LEU A 16 -12.84 8.83 -4.29
N GLU A 17 -13.74 9.49 -3.58
CA GLU A 17 -15.18 9.38 -3.85
C GLU A 17 -15.58 10.14 -5.12
N ARG A 18 -15.07 11.37 -5.29
CA ARG A 18 -15.37 12.17 -6.48
C ARG A 18 -14.77 11.62 -7.77
N TYR A 19 -13.64 10.93 -7.64
CA TYR A 19 -12.90 10.38 -8.79
C TYR A 19 -12.69 8.88 -8.63
N PRO A 20 -13.74 8.05 -8.80
CA PRO A 20 -13.68 6.60 -8.53
C PRO A 20 -12.71 5.84 -9.45
N ASN A 21 -12.34 6.40 -10.58
CA ASN A 21 -11.37 5.81 -11.51
C ASN A 21 -9.91 6.27 -11.26
N LEU A 22 -9.70 7.22 -10.34
CA LEU A 22 -8.36 7.66 -9.96
C LEU A 22 -7.65 6.55 -9.19
N ARG A 23 -6.42 6.26 -9.60
CA ARG A 23 -5.52 5.33 -8.90
C ARG A 23 -4.36 6.10 -8.31
N ILE A 24 -4.00 5.82 -7.07
CA ILE A 24 -2.91 6.49 -6.35
C ILE A 24 -1.86 5.45 -5.97
N GLY A 25 -0.63 5.67 -6.41
CA GLY A 25 0.53 4.92 -5.98
C GLY A 25 1.40 5.76 -5.04
N LEU A 26 1.67 5.26 -3.84
CA LEU A 26 2.65 5.85 -2.95
C LEU A 26 4.01 5.24 -3.26
N GLY A 27 4.90 6.01 -3.88
CA GLY A 27 6.26 5.59 -4.22
C GLY A 27 7.17 5.61 -2.99
N GLU A 28 8.03 4.61 -2.85
CA GLU A 28 9.07 4.52 -1.79
C GLU A 28 8.52 4.78 -0.39
N SER A 29 7.32 4.29 -0.13
CA SER A 29 6.54 4.70 1.04
C SER A 29 6.88 3.92 2.31
N GLY A 30 7.50 2.74 2.17
CA GLY A 30 7.38 1.72 3.19
C GLY A 30 5.92 1.33 3.41
N ILE A 31 5.64 0.30 4.15
CA ILE A 31 4.29 -0.23 4.34
C ILE A 31 3.93 -0.51 5.80
N GLY A 32 4.91 -0.61 6.69
CA GLY A 32 4.70 -0.96 8.10
C GLY A 32 3.87 0.05 8.90
N TRP A 33 3.72 1.27 8.42
CA TRP A 33 2.89 2.31 9.03
C TRP A 33 1.42 2.23 8.61
N LEU A 34 1.10 1.58 7.49
CA LEU A 34 -0.23 1.54 6.88
C LEU A 34 -1.30 0.92 7.79
N PRO A 35 -1.07 -0.24 8.43
CA PRO A 35 -2.10 -0.86 9.26
C PRO A 35 -2.59 0.07 10.37
N TYR A 36 -1.65 0.68 11.10
CA TYR A 36 -2.00 1.63 12.16
C TYR A 36 -2.74 2.86 11.61
N ALA A 37 -2.27 3.42 10.49
CA ALA A 37 -2.88 4.62 9.92
C ALA A 37 -4.31 4.34 9.43
N LEU A 38 -4.53 3.22 8.76
CA LEU A 38 -5.84 2.84 8.24
C LEU A 38 -6.83 2.53 9.38
N ASP A 39 -6.39 1.74 10.37
CA ASP A 39 -7.19 1.43 11.55
C ASP A 39 -7.57 2.70 12.33
N ARG A 40 -6.60 3.60 12.54
CA ARG A 40 -6.87 4.88 13.21
C ARG A 40 -7.83 5.78 12.43
N MET A 41 -7.69 5.85 11.11
CA MET A 41 -8.63 6.60 10.27
C MET A 41 -10.03 6.00 10.27
N ASP A 42 -10.15 4.67 10.26
CA ASP A 42 -11.43 3.98 10.34
C ASP A 42 -12.12 4.22 11.68
N PHE A 43 -11.36 4.26 12.78
CA PHE A 43 -11.89 4.61 14.09
C PHE A 43 -12.48 6.03 14.12
N GLU A 44 -11.74 7.02 13.60
CA GLU A 44 -12.23 8.41 13.52
C GLU A 44 -13.42 8.56 12.56
N TYR A 45 -13.47 7.74 11.50
CA TYR A 45 -14.61 7.71 10.58
C TYR A 45 -15.92 7.33 11.31
N GLU A 46 -15.91 6.27 12.11
CA GLU A 46 -17.09 5.82 12.83
C GLU A 46 -17.63 6.88 13.82
N ASP A 47 -16.73 7.65 14.42
CA ASP A 47 -17.10 8.67 15.42
C ASP A 47 -17.52 10.02 14.80
N ARG A 48 -16.86 10.45 13.71
CA ARG A 48 -16.94 11.84 13.24
C ARG A 48 -17.26 12.05 11.77
N PHE A 49 -16.99 11.09 10.90
CA PHE A 49 -17.02 11.29 9.46
C PHE A 49 -18.02 10.39 8.71
N ARG A 50 -18.73 9.54 9.41
CA ARG A 50 -19.68 8.59 8.84
C ARG A 50 -20.74 9.24 7.94
N ASP A 51 -21.20 10.42 8.30
CA ASP A 51 -22.21 11.16 7.52
C ASP A 51 -21.60 11.91 6.32
N LEU A 52 -20.28 12.02 6.25
CA LEU A 52 -19.56 12.78 5.23
C LEU A 52 -18.92 11.90 4.16
N MET A 53 -18.71 10.63 4.44
CA MET A 53 -18.00 9.67 3.58
C MET A 53 -18.83 8.41 3.39
N LYS A 54 -18.89 7.90 2.16
CA LYS A 54 -19.68 6.71 1.83
C LYS A 54 -19.03 5.39 2.24
N LEU A 55 -17.70 5.36 2.22
CA LEU A 55 -16.88 4.21 2.55
C LEU A 55 -15.93 4.56 3.71
N LYS A 56 -15.47 3.54 4.43
CA LYS A 56 -14.38 3.70 5.39
C LYS A 56 -13.07 4.07 4.69
N PRO A 57 -12.16 4.78 5.36
CA PRO A 57 -10.83 5.06 4.83
C PRO A 57 -10.07 3.84 4.31
N SER A 58 -10.11 2.72 5.02
CA SER A 58 -9.48 1.48 4.58
C SER A 58 -10.12 0.89 3.32
N GLU A 59 -11.41 1.09 3.10
CA GLU A 59 -12.10 0.64 1.89
C GLU A 59 -11.72 1.50 0.68
N TYR A 60 -11.58 2.83 0.85
CA TYR A 60 -11.01 3.69 -0.20
C TYR A 60 -9.57 3.29 -0.54
N TRP A 61 -8.75 3.01 0.49
CA TRP A 61 -7.40 2.51 0.30
C TRP A 61 -7.38 1.27 -0.59
N ARG A 62 -8.10 0.24 -0.20
CA ARG A 62 -8.14 -1.04 -0.95
C ARG A 62 -8.65 -0.87 -2.38
N ARG A 63 -9.61 0.01 -2.58
CA ARG A 63 -10.21 0.26 -3.90
C ARG A 63 -9.25 0.94 -4.87
N GLN A 64 -8.51 1.97 -4.44
CA GLN A 64 -7.84 2.90 -5.35
C GLN A 64 -6.35 3.15 -5.07
N CYS A 65 -5.85 2.75 -3.89
CA CYS A 65 -4.48 3.07 -3.50
C CYS A 65 -3.57 1.86 -3.53
N ARG A 66 -2.29 2.13 -3.80
CA ARG A 66 -1.20 1.13 -3.75
C ARG A 66 0.01 1.77 -3.08
N ALA A 67 0.82 0.96 -2.43
CA ALA A 67 2.10 1.39 -1.86
C ALA A 67 3.25 0.57 -2.44
N THR A 68 4.36 1.25 -2.75
CA THR A 68 5.61 0.57 -3.12
C THR A 68 6.60 0.62 -1.96
N PHE A 69 7.41 -0.41 -1.86
CA PHE A 69 8.46 -0.54 -0.86
C PHE A 69 9.57 -1.44 -1.38
N GLN A 70 10.78 -1.23 -0.91
CA GLN A 70 11.94 -2.06 -1.22
C GLN A 70 12.27 -3.02 -0.09
N PHE A 71 12.35 -2.54 1.16
CA PHE A 71 12.64 -3.35 2.32
C PHE A 71 11.87 -2.84 3.55
N ASP A 72 10.92 -3.64 4.04
CA ASP A 72 10.12 -3.31 5.23
C ASP A 72 9.69 -4.60 5.94
N ARG A 73 10.54 -5.08 6.85
CA ARG A 73 10.31 -6.34 7.58
C ARG A 73 9.06 -6.32 8.46
N ILE A 74 8.70 -5.16 8.99
CA ILE A 74 7.50 -5.03 9.81
C ILE A 74 6.28 -5.07 8.92
N GLY A 75 6.29 -4.29 7.84
CA GLY A 75 5.22 -4.28 6.87
C GLY A 75 4.99 -5.64 6.20
N ALA A 76 6.06 -6.36 5.88
CA ALA A 76 5.98 -7.70 5.31
C ALA A 76 5.25 -8.72 6.21
N ARG A 77 5.30 -8.54 7.54
CA ARG A 77 4.55 -9.38 8.50
C ARG A 77 3.08 -9.00 8.63
N LEU A 78 2.68 -7.86 8.09
CA LEU A 78 1.35 -7.27 8.23
C LEU A 78 0.62 -7.16 6.87
N VAL A 79 1.08 -7.90 5.86
CA VAL A 79 0.54 -7.80 4.48
C VAL A 79 -0.96 -8.11 4.41
N ASP A 80 -1.45 -9.02 5.24
CA ASP A 80 -2.88 -9.38 5.27
C ASP A 80 -3.72 -8.23 5.85
N GLU A 81 -3.21 -7.54 6.88
CA GLU A 81 -3.87 -6.37 7.48
C GLU A 81 -3.93 -5.18 6.52
N ILE A 82 -2.86 -4.97 5.76
CA ILE A 82 -2.79 -3.88 4.77
C ILE A 82 -3.69 -4.19 3.56
N GLY A 83 -3.76 -5.45 3.19
CA GLY A 83 -4.37 -5.97 1.96
C GLY A 83 -3.31 -6.25 0.91
N VAL A 84 -3.02 -7.53 0.69
CA VAL A 84 -1.99 -8.03 -0.25
C VAL A 84 -2.05 -7.34 -1.61
N GLU A 85 -3.27 -7.12 -2.14
CA GLU A 85 -3.52 -6.54 -3.46
C GLU A 85 -3.10 -5.06 -3.56
N THR A 86 -2.84 -4.39 -2.42
CA THR A 86 -2.47 -2.98 -2.39
C THR A 86 -0.97 -2.75 -2.38
N LEU A 87 -0.19 -3.81 -2.33
CA LEU A 87 1.26 -3.77 -2.16
C LEU A 87 1.99 -4.10 -3.45
N MET A 88 3.02 -3.31 -3.73
CA MET A 88 3.89 -3.51 -4.89
C MET A 88 5.35 -3.40 -4.43
N TRP A 89 6.14 -4.46 -4.68
CA TRP A 89 7.55 -4.43 -4.37
C TRP A 89 8.35 -3.81 -5.52
N GLY A 90 9.41 -3.06 -5.18
CA GLY A 90 10.36 -2.53 -6.16
C GLY A 90 11.74 -2.36 -5.54
N SER A 91 12.79 -2.45 -6.36
CA SER A 91 14.20 -2.36 -5.90
C SER A 91 14.67 -0.94 -5.62
N ASP A 92 13.92 0.05 -6.08
CA ASP A 92 14.28 1.47 -6.05
C ASP A 92 15.57 1.82 -6.82
N TYR A 93 15.91 1.00 -7.81
CA TYR A 93 17.05 1.26 -8.70
C TYR A 93 16.78 2.48 -9.60
N PRO A 94 17.77 3.39 -9.81
CA PRO A 94 19.17 3.38 -9.35
C PRO A 94 19.44 4.23 -8.08
N HIS A 95 18.44 4.38 -7.25
CA HIS A 95 18.55 5.22 -6.05
C HIS A 95 19.57 4.64 -5.03
N PRO A 96 20.34 5.48 -4.32
CA PRO A 96 21.35 5.00 -3.35
C PRO A 96 20.78 4.20 -2.18
N ASP A 97 19.51 4.42 -1.82
CA ASP A 97 18.79 3.70 -0.77
C ASP A 97 18.12 2.41 -1.28
N GLY A 98 18.27 2.13 -2.58
CA GLY A 98 17.72 0.95 -3.22
C GLY A 98 18.43 -0.35 -2.83
N VAL A 99 17.76 -1.47 -3.07
CA VAL A 99 18.24 -2.83 -2.71
C VAL A 99 18.85 -3.60 -3.90
N TRP A 100 19.04 -2.95 -5.04
CA TRP A 100 19.73 -3.54 -6.17
C TRP A 100 21.27 -3.45 -5.99
N PRO A 101 22.07 -4.48 -6.35
CA PRO A 101 21.68 -5.69 -7.11
C PRO A 101 21.22 -6.88 -6.26
N GLU A 102 21.16 -6.76 -4.95
CA GLU A 102 20.80 -7.85 -4.01
C GLU A 102 19.30 -8.08 -3.88
N SER A 103 18.48 -7.64 -4.84
CA SER A 103 17.03 -7.69 -4.82
C SER A 103 16.45 -9.05 -4.42
N SER A 104 16.97 -10.16 -4.96
CA SER A 104 16.52 -11.51 -4.63
C SER A 104 16.70 -11.84 -3.16
N LYS A 105 17.86 -11.48 -2.60
CA LYS A 105 18.17 -11.68 -1.18
C LYS A 105 17.18 -10.92 -0.29
N TYR A 106 16.92 -9.65 -0.59
CA TYR A 106 15.97 -8.84 0.19
C TYR A 106 14.53 -9.36 0.09
N ILE A 107 14.13 -9.88 -1.07
CA ILE A 107 12.82 -10.54 -1.24
C ILE A 107 12.74 -11.79 -0.36
N GLU A 108 13.74 -12.68 -0.42
CA GLU A 108 13.79 -13.89 0.38
C GLU A 108 13.74 -13.60 1.88
N GLU A 109 14.58 -12.67 2.36
CA GLU A 109 14.67 -12.31 3.77
C GLU A 109 13.39 -11.69 4.33
N GLN A 110 12.78 -10.73 3.61
CA GLN A 110 11.62 -10.03 4.17
C GLN A 110 10.32 -10.82 4.05
N PHE A 111 10.21 -11.70 3.06
CA PHE A 111 9.02 -12.53 2.83
C PHE A 111 9.15 -13.96 3.36
N GLU A 112 10.15 -14.24 4.18
CA GLU A 112 10.30 -15.54 4.82
C GLU A 112 9.02 -15.94 5.57
N GLY A 113 8.52 -17.13 5.27
CA GLY A 113 7.28 -17.67 5.84
C GLY A 113 5.99 -17.25 5.15
N LEU A 114 6.03 -16.33 4.20
CA LEU A 114 4.86 -16.03 3.37
C LEU A 114 4.65 -17.10 2.29
N ARG A 115 3.39 -17.28 1.91
CA ARG A 115 3.03 -18.18 0.80
C ARG A 115 3.57 -17.65 -0.53
N ALA A 116 4.02 -18.55 -1.40
CA ALA A 116 4.60 -18.17 -2.69
C ALA A 116 3.65 -17.36 -3.59
N ASP A 117 2.34 -17.64 -3.55
CA ASP A 117 1.35 -16.88 -4.31
C ASP A 117 1.19 -15.43 -3.80
N VAL A 118 1.32 -15.20 -2.49
CA VAL A 118 1.33 -13.86 -1.89
C VAL A 118 2.58 -13.10 -2.32
N VAL A 119 3.75 -13.72 -2.25
CA VAL A 119 5.01 -13.11 -2.71
C VAL A 119 4.92 -12.76 -4.19
N HIS A 120 4.42 -13.65 -5.03
CA HIS A 120 4.25 -13.40 -6.47
C HIS A 120 3.31 -12.21 -6.74
N LYS A 121 2.20 -12.10 -6.03
CA LYS A 121 1.31 -10.94 -6.16
C LYS A 121 2.04 -9.64 -5.86
N ILE A 122 2.74 -9.57 -4.74
CA ILE A 122 3.43 -8.35 -4.29
C ILE A 122 4.60 -7.97 -5.22
N THR A 123 5.35 -8.96 -5.70
CA THR A 123 6.56 -8.71 -6.52
C THR A 123 6.30 -8.56 -8.01
N CYS A 124 5.11 -8.95 -8.49
CA CYS A 124 4.82 -8.96 -9.93
C CYS A 124 3.38 -8.55 -10.26
N GLU A 125 2.39 -9.33 -9.82
CA GLU A 125 1.02 -9.27 -10.36
C GLU A 125 0.33 -7.94 -10.03
N ASN A 126 0.47 -7.43 -8.81
CA ASN A 126 -0.19 -6.20 -8.38
C ASN A 126 0.29 -4.99 -9.18
N ALA A 127 1.59 -4.89 -9.45
CA ALA A 127 2.14 -3.83 -10.31
C ALA A 127 1.62 -3.96 -11.75
N ALA A 128 1.62 -5.18 -12.31
CA ALA A 128 1.12 -5.43 -13.65
C ALA A 128 -0.36 -5.01 -13.79
N LYS A 129 -1.21 -5.31 -12.80
CA LYS A 129 -2.62 -4.88 -12.77
C LYS A 129 -2.76 -3.37 -12.58
N PHE A 130 -1.99 -2.79 -11.67
CA PHE A 130 -2.07 -1.35 -11.39
C PHE A 130 -1.73 -0.50 -12.62
N TYR A 131 -0.72 -0.91 -13.38
CA TYR A 131 -0.30 -0.24 -14.60
C TYR A 131 -1.03 -0.71 -15.88
N GLY A 132 -1.98 -1.64 -15.76
CA GLY A 132 -2.79 -2.11 -16.89
C GLY A 132 -2.04 -2.99 -17.88
N LEU A 133 -0.99 -3.69 -17.44
CA LEU A 133 -0.23 -4.63 -18.26
C LEU A 133 -0.93 -5.99 -18.37
N ILE A 134 -1.77 -6.32 -17.41
CA ILE A 134 -2.66 -7.48 -17.39
C ILE A 134 -4.05 -7.08 -16.87
N ASN A 135 -5.07 -7.88 -17.21
CA ASN A 135 -6.46 -7.67 -16.77
C ASN A 135 -6.71 -8.24 -15.37
#